data_9bb2e99c9df6904776705b6d04238a43
#
_entry.id   9bb2e99c9df6904776705b6d04238a43
#
_cell.length_a   1.000
_cell.length_b   1.000
_cell.length_c   1.000
_cell.angle_alpha   90.00
_cell.angle_beta   90.00
_cell.angle_gamma   90.00
#
_symmetry.space_group_name_H-M   'P 1'
#
loop_
_entity.id
_entity.type
_entity.pdbx_description
1 polymer ?
#
loop_
_entity_poly.entity_id
_entity_poly.type
_entity_poly.pdbx_seq_one_letter_code
_entity_poly.pdbx_strand_id
1 'polypeptide(L)'
;MYLKKINLKNKTALVTGAGKGIGKACAIALAEAGADLIIISRTQKDLNAVSKIIKKFKSKCTSYVCDVTNYNQIKNIIAKQKKIDILVNNAGNNIPEHFTKVKKKDMEYIVKLN
;
A
#
# COMPACT_ATOMS: atom_id res chain seq x y z
N MET A 1 18.14 4.06 19.43
CA MET A 1 17.19 3.10 18.86
C MET A 1 17.49 2.90 17.39
N TYR A 2 17.36 1.66 16.92
CA TYR A 2 17.75 1.28 15.56
C TYR A 2 17.06 2.13 14.48
N LEU A 3 15.77 2.36 14.63
CA LEU A 3 14.97 3.12 13.65
C LEU A 3 15.31 4.62 13.58
N LYS A 4 15.89 5.17 14.62
CA LYS A 4 16.32 6.59 14.60
C LYS A 4 17.48 6.86 13.64
N LYS A 5 18.20 5.82 13.22
CA LYS A 5 19.28 5.94 12.25
C LYS A 5 18.79 5.95 10.81
N ILE A 6 17.52 5.62 10.58
CA ILE A 6 16.92 5.60 9.25
C ILE A 6 16.30 6.96 8.99
N ASN A 7 16.75 7.61 7.94
CA ASN A 7 16.22 8.91 7.51
C ASN A 7 15.81 8.82 6.04
N LEU A 8 14.51 8.87 5.82
CA LEU A 8 13.90 8.79 4.49
C LEU A 8 13.38 10.15 4.01
N LYS A 9 13.88 11.24 4.57
CA LYS A 9 13.50 12.57 4.15
C LYS A 9 13.75 12.75 2.65
N ASN A 10 12.79 13.36 1.96
CA ASN A 10 12.80 13.56 0.50
C ASN A 10 12.65 12.27 -0.32
N LYS A 11 12.36 11.16 0.33
CA LYS A 11 12.00 9.92 -0.39
C LYS A 11 10.50 9.78 -0.50
N THR A 12 10.04 9.21 -1.59
CA THR A 12 8.63 8.92 -1.82
C THR A 12 8.42 7.43 -1.88
N ALA A 13 7.53 6.92 -1.05
CA ALA A 13 7.20 5.51 -0.98
C ALA A 13 5.77 5.27 -1.47
N LEU A 14 5.59 4.26 -2.30
CA LEU A 14 4.29 3.78 -2.72
C LEU A 14 4.02 2.44 -2.05
N VAL A 15 2.90 2.33 -1.34
CA VAL A 15 2.50 1.11 -0.63
C VAL A 15 1.15 0.66 -1.15
N THR A 16 1.08 -0.54 -1.69
CA THR A 16 -0.17 -1.18 -2.07
C THR A 16 -0.74 -1.98 -0.91
N GLY A 17 -2.06 -2.12 -0.85
CA GLY A 17 -2.69 -2.79 0.28
C GLY A 17 -2.47 -2.06 1.60
N ALA A 18 -2.39 -0.73 1.56
CA ALA A 18 -1.99 0.10 2.70
C ALA A 18 -3.10 0.32 3.72
N GLY A 19 -4.32 -0.11 3.45
CA GLY A 19 -5.48 0.19 4.30
C GLY A 19 -5.52 -0.60 5.60
N LYS A 20 -4.86 -1.74 5.67
CA LYS A 20 -4.92 -2.67 6.80
C LYS A 20 -3.62 -3.44 6.99
N GLY A 21 -3.48 -4.05 8.17
CA GLY A 21 -2.47 -5.05 8.47
C GLY A 21 -1.04 -4.59 8.20
N ILE A 22 -0.27 -5.44 7.52
CA ILE A 22 1.15 -5.22 7.26
C ILE A 22 1.37 -3.97 6.38
N GLY A 23 0.55 -3.79 5.35
CA GLY A 23 0.66 -2.61 4.47
C GLY A 23 0.45 -1.29 5.21
N LYS A 24 -0.55 -1.25 6.09
CA LYS A 24 -0.79 -0.09 6.96
C LYS A 24 0.42 0.16 7.87
N ALA A 25 0.93 -0.88 8.51
CA ALA A 25 2.08 -0.76 9.40
C ALA A 25 3.34 -0.29 8.65
N CYS A 26 3.58 -0.79 7.44
CA CYS A 26 4.68 -0.35 6.59
C CYS A 26 4.55 1.13 6.22
N ALA A 27 3.37 1.55 5.81
CA ALA A 27 3.13 2.95 5.43
C ALA A 27 3.40 3.91 6.60
N ILE A 28 2.91 3.57 7.77
CA ILE A 28 3.13 4.38 8.97
C ILE A 28 4.61 4.41 9.37
N ALA A 29 5.30 3.29 9.31
CA ALA A 29 6.72 3.21 9.65
C ALA A 29 7.58 4.04 8.68
N LEU A 30 7.27 4.00 7.38
CA LEU A 30 7.96 4.80 6.37
C LEU A 30 7.72 6.30 6.58
N ALA A 31 6.51 6.69 6.94
CA ALA A 31 6.19 8.08 7.26
C ALA A 31 6.93 8.56 8.52
N GLU A 32 6.99 7.71 9.54
CA GLU A 32 7.74 8.01 10.77
C GLU A 32 9.23 8.20 10.48
N ALA A 33 9.78 7.48 9.51
CA ALA A 33 11.16 7.64 9.07
C ALA A 33 11.38 8.87 8.16
N GLY A 34 10.34 9.58 7.80
CA GLY A 34 10.42 10.84 7.05
C GLY A 34 9.96 10.78 5.60
N ALA A 35 9.59 9.63 5.09
CA ALA A 35 9.15 9.49 3.70
C ALA A 35 7.77 10.12 3.45
N ASP A 36 7.57 10.63 2.26
CA ASP A 36 6.23 10.95 1.76
C ASP A 36 5.58 9.69 1.22
N LEU A 37 4.28 9.56 1.40
CA LEU A 37 3.56 8.34 1.08
C LEU A 37 2.55 8.51 -0.05
N ILE A 38 2.52 7.49 -0.89
CA ILE A 38 1.44 7.23 -1.83
C ILE A 38 0.83 5.91 -1.39
N ILE A 39 -0.40 5.93 -0.94
CA ILE A 39 -1.07 4.73 -0.41
C ILE A 39 -2.23 4.32 -1.31
N ILE A 40 -2.31 3.03 -1.57
CA ILE A 40 -3.31 2.44 -2.45
C ILE A 40 -4.06 1.35 -1.71
N SER A 41 -5.38 1.40 -1.76
CA SER A 41 -6.26 0.39 -1.19
C SER A 41 -7.60 0.42 -1.94
N ARG A 42 -8.38 -0.62 -1.78
CA ARG A 42 -9.72 -0.69 -2.38
C ARG A 42 -10.79 0.08 -1.60
N THR A 43 -10.49 0.48 -0.37
CA THR A 43 -11.47 1.06 0.55
C THR A 43 -11.08 2.47 0.95
N GLN A 44 -11.88 3.46 0.57
CA GLN A 44 -11.64 4.87 0.88
C GLN A 44 -11.59 5.12 2.40
N LYS A 45 -12.47 4.49 3.15
CA LYS A 45 -12.52 4.64 4.61
C LYS A 45 -11.20 4.25 5.27
N ASP A 46 -10.61 3.13 4.84
CA ASP A 46 -9.33 2.67 5.39
C ASP A 46 -8.20 3.64 5.02
N LEU A 47 -8.19 4.12 3.77
CA LEU A 47 -7.20 5.11 3.31
C LEU A 47 -7.28 6.40 4.11
N ASN A 48 -8.48 6.89 4.38
CA ASN A 48 -8.67 8.11 5.16
C ASN A 48 -8.09 7.97 6.57
N ALA A 49 -8.33 6.83 7.21
CA ALA A 49 -7.80 6.56 8.55
C ALA A 49 -6.26 6.52 8.55
N VAL A 50 -5.65 5.83 7.59
CA VAL A 50 -4.20 5.72 7.48
C VAL A 50 -3.57 7.07 7.13
N SER A 51 -4.15 7.80 6.20
CA SER A 51 -3.69 9.14 5.80
C SER A 51 -3.66 10.09 6.98
N LYS A 52 -4.68 10.04 7.83
CA LYS A 52 -4.76 10.88 9.03
C LYS A 52 -3.61 10.60 10.00
N ILE A 53 -3.25 9.32 10.16
CA ILE A 53 -2.11 8.93 11.00
C ILE A 53 -0.79 9.41 10.39
N ILE A 54 -0.59 9.20 9.09
CA ILE A 54 0.64 9.57 8.38
C ILE A 54 0.89 11.08 8.47
N LYS A 55 -0.14 11.88 8.30
CA LYS A 55 -0.02 13.33 8.36
C LYS A 55 0.43 13.87 9.71
N LYS A 56 0.26 13.09 10.79
CA LYS A 56 0.79 13.46 12.11
C LYS A 56 2.32 13.54 12.15
N PHE A 57 3.00 12.83 11.24
CA PHE A 57 4.46 12.86 11.12
C PHE A 57 4.95 13.97 10.18
N LYS A 58 4.07 14.85 9.73
CA LYS A 58 4.38 15.93 8.78
C LYS A 58 4.79 15.42 7.39
N SER A 59 4.55 14.16 7.11
CA SER A 59 4.74 13.58 5.77
C SER A 59 3.57 13.93 4.86
N LYS A 60 3.85 14.12 3.58
CA LYS A 60 2.80 14.21 2.58
C LYS A 60 2.20 12.83 2.38
N CYS A 61 0.90 12.76 2.18
CA CYS A 61 0.22 11.49 1.93
C CYS A 61 -0.84 11.69 0.86
N THR A 62 -0.67 11.00 -0.25
CA THR A 62 -1.65 10.93 -1.32
C THR A 62 -2.25 9.55 -1.34
N SER A 63 -3.56 9.45 -1.37
CA SER A 63 -4.26 8.17 -1.37
C SER A 63 -5.07 7.98 -2.64
N TYR A 64 -5.10 6.74 -3.13
CA TYR A 64 -5.88 6.36 -4.30
C TYR A 64 -6.68 5.10 -4.01
N VAL A 65 -7.98 5.16 -4.25
CA VAL A 65 -8.81 3.97 -4.24
C VAL A 65 -8.59 3.24 -5.56
N CYS A 66 -8.03 2.05 -5.47
CA CYS A 66 -7.72 1.26 -6.65
C CYS A 66 -7.59 -0.21 -6.31
N ASP A 67 -8.11 -1.05 -7.19
CA ASP A 67 -7.82 -2.48 -7.20
C ASP A 67 -6.55 -2.68 -8.02
N VAL A 68 -5.49 -3.24 -7.41
CA VAL A 68 -4.19 -3.43 -8.08
C VAL A 68 -4.27 -4.42 -9.24
N THR A 69 -5.36 -5.18 -9.38
CA THR A 69 -5.59 -6.03 -10.55
C THR A 69 -6.06 -5.22 -11.77
N ASN A 70 -6.44 -3.97 -11.58
CA ASN A 70 -6.78 -3.06 -12.67
C ASN A 70 -5.52 -2.37 -13.19
N TYR A 71 -4.92 -2.95 -14.21
CA TYR A 71 -3.67 -2.49 -14.79
C TYR A 71 -3.72 -1.02 -15.23
N ASN A 72 -4.80 -0.63 -15.90
CA ASN A 72 -4.90 0.73 -16.42
C ASN A 72 -4.97 1.78 -15.30
N GLN A 73 -5.68 1.50 -14.21
CA GLN A 73 -5.71 2.40 -13.06
C GLN A 73 -4.34 2.55 -12.42
N ILE A 74 -3.65 1.44 -12.20
CA ILE A 74 -2.31 1.46 -11.60
C ILE A 74 -1.34 2.23 -12.49
N LYS A 75 -1.36 1.98 -13.80
CA LYS A 75 -0.53 2.69 -14.76
C LYS A 75 -0.75 4.20 -14.70
N ASN A 76 -2.02 4.63 -14.63
CA ASN A 76 -2.36 6.05 -14.55
C ASN A 76 -1.89 6.68 -13.24
N ILE A 77 -2.04 5.97 -12.13
CA ILE A 77 -1.58 6.45 -10.83
C ILE A 77 -0.07 6.64 -10.84
N ILE A 78 0.68 5.65 -11.33
CA ILE A 78 2.14 5.73 -11.41
C ILE A 78 2.58 6.88 -12.32
N ALA A 79 1.92 7.06 -13.45
CA ALA A 79 2.25 8.12 -14.40
C ALA A 79 2.11 9.53 -13.83
N LYS A 80 1.25 9.71 -12.82
CA LYS A 80 1.06 11.01 -12.15
C LYS A 80 2.17 11.36 -11.16
N GLN A 81 2.99 10.39 -10.78
CA GLN A 81 4.00 10.62 -9.75
C GLN A 81 5.29 11.18 -10.37
N LYS A 82 5.88 12.17 -9.72
CA LYS A 82 7.16 12.74 -10.15
C LYS A 82 8.30 11.76 -9.93
N LYS A 83 8.24 11.01 -8.82
CA LYS A 83 9.22 9.98 -8.49
C LYS A 83 8.61 8.98 -7.52
N ILE A 84 9.14 7.77 -7.55
CA ILE A 84 8.87 6.74 -6.54
C ILE A 84 10.22 6.12 -6.20
N ASP A 85 10.66 6.32 -4.96
CA ASP A 85 11.95 5.81 -4.49
C ASP A 85 11.83 4.42 -3.87
N ILE A 86 10.68 4.14 -3.24
CA ILE A 86 10.42 2.90 -2.51
C ILE A 86 9.08 2.34 -2.95
N LEU A 87 9.05 1.06 -3.27
CA LEU A 87 7.82 0.34 -3.58
C LEU A 87 7.63 -0.80 -2.59
N VAL A 88 6.50 -0.77 -1.87
CA VAL A 88 6.07 -1.88 -1.02
C VAL A 88 4.88 -2.54 -1.69
N ASN A 89 5.12 -3.65 -2.36
CA ASN A 89 4.09 -4.40 -3.07
C ASN A 89 3.45 -5.39 -2.11
N ASN A 90 2.51 -4.89 -1.30
CA ASN A 90 1.86 -5.66 -0.23
C ASN A 90 0.43 -6.07 -0.58
N ALA A 91 -0.16 -5.56 -1.65
CA ALA A 91 -1.52 -5.94 -2.02
C ALA A 91 -1.58 -7.45 -2.27
N GLY A 92 -2.43 -8.10 -1.52
CA GLY A 92 -2.61 -9.54 -1.61
C GLY A 92 -3.79 -9.97 -0.77
N ASN A 93 -4.21 -11.19 -0.95
CA ASN A 93 -5.30 -11.76 -0.18
C ASN A 93 -5.11 -13.27 -0.05
N ASN A 94 -5.75 -13.82 0.95
CA ASN A 94 -5.79 -15.26 1.16
C ASN A 94 -7.23 -15.69 1.40
N ILE A 95 -7.62 -16.76 0.74
CA ILE A 95 -8.93 -17.36 0.94
C ILE A 95 -8.71 -18.73 1.59
N PRO A 96 -8.83 -18.81 2.95
CA PRO A 96 -8.57 -20.07 3.64
C PRO A 96 -9.63 -21.12 3.23
N GLU A 97 -9.17 -22.23 2.73
CA GLU A 97 -10.04 -23.34 2.35
C GLU A 97 -9.26 -24.65 2.36
N HIS A 98 -9.97 -25.74 2.63
CA HIS A 98 -9.36 -27.05 2.52
C HIS A 98 -8.94 -27.30 1.06
N PHE A 99 -7.76 -27.85 0.83
CA PHE A 99 -7.17 -28.01 -0.49
C PHE A 99 -8.14 -28.62 -1.53
N THR A 100 -8.92 -29.63 -1.14
CA THR A 100 -9.86 -30.30 -2.03
C THR A 100 -11.12 -29.49 -2.34
N LYS A 101 -11.33 -28.39 -1.63
CA LYS A 101 -12.53 -27.54 -1.75
C LYS A 101 -12.24 -26.18 -2.37
N VAL A 102 -11.00 -25.91 -2.77
CA VAL A 102 -10.62 -24.64 -3.36
C VAL A 102 -11.34 -24.45 -4.70
N LYS A 103 -12.02 -23.34 -4.86
CA LYS A 103 -12.70 -22.99 -6.11
C LYS A 103 -11.69 -22.41 -7.09
N LYS A 104 -11.83 -22.75 -8.36
CA LYS A 104 -10.96 -22.25 -9.43
C LYS A 104 -10.91 -20.72 -9.44
N LYS A 105 -12.06 -20.05 -9.29
CA LYS A 105 -12.12 -18.60 -9.28
C LYS A 105 -11.34 -17.96 -8.12
N ASP A 106 -11.29 -18.62 -6.97
CA ASP A 106 -10.56 -18.15 -5.80
C ASP A 106 -9.06 -18.28 -6.03
N MET A 107 -8.62 -19.38 -6.63
CA MET A 107 -7.22 -19.56 -7.02
C MET A 107 -6.80 -18.50 -8.04
N GLU A 108 -7.60 -18.27 -9.05
CA GLU A 108 -7.33 -17.27 -10.09
C GLU A 108 -7.27 -15.86 -9.49
N TYR A 109 -8.19 -15.53 -8.58
CA TYR A 109 -8.21 -14.25 -7.90
C TYR A 109 -6.93 -14.01 -7.09
N ILE A 110 -6.52 -15.00 -6.29
CA ILE A 110 -5.32 -14.88 -5.45
C ILE A 110 -4.06 -14.75 -6.30
N VAL A 111 -3.94 -15.56 -7.35
CA VAL A 111 -2.79 -15.50 -8.25
C VAL A 111 -2.73 -14.15 -8.96
N LYS A 112 -3.86 -13.64 -9.43
CA LYS A 112 -3.92 -12.35 -10.10
C LYS A 112 -3.60 -11.17 -9.17
N LEU A 113 -4.07 -11.25 -7.90
CA LEU A 113 -3.86 -10.19 -6.91
C LEU A 113 -2.41 -10.13 -6.42
N ASN A 114 -1.82 -11.28 -6.21
CA ASN A 114 -0.46 -11.40 -5.69
C ASN A 114 0.57 -11.48 -6.82
#